data_6468afac20a92ba6d1fc35c4764bf50e
#
_entry.id   6468afac20a92ba6d1fc35c4764bf50e
#
_cell.length_a   1.000
_cell.length_b   1.000
_cell.length_c   1.000
_cell.angle_alpha   90.00
_cell.angle_beta   90.00
_cell.angle_gamma   90.00
#
_symmetry.space_group_name_H-M   'P 1'
#
loop_
_entity.id
_entity.type
_entity.pdbx_description
1 polymer ?
#
loop_
_entity_poly.entity_id
_entity_poly.type
_entity_poly.pdbx_seq_one_letter_code
_entity_poly.pdbx_strand_id
1 'polypeptide(L)'
;HERLVGSEMCIRDRPGWIANVNPFVVVCCVSFITRWMAKRTAITSMNIGMFLIPVSALLMACGNLLGNEIISGMSNITLMMILGIVVQALAECFISPRYLEYFSLQAPEGEEGMYLGFSHLHSFLSSIFGFGIAGVLLTKYCPDPALFATREAWEAASANAHYIWYYFAGIGLVAAIALLIFAKTTESIDKKKKV
;
A
#
# COMPACT_ATOMS: atom_id res chain seq x y z
N HIS A 1 -0.80 -39.77 1.48
CA HIS A 1 -1.89 -38.77 1.36
C HIS A 1 -1.91 -37.81 2.55
N GLU A 2 -1.76 -38.29 3.79
CA GLU A 2 -1.74 -37.43 4.99
C GLU A 2 -0.51 -36.49 5.06
N ARG A 3 0.64 -36.89 4.53
CA ARG A 3 1.83 -36.01 4.46
C ARG A 3 1.66 -34.88 3.44
N LEU A 4 0.96 -35.10 2.33
CA LEU A 4 0.67 -34.07 1.33
C LEU A 4 -0.34 -33.06 1.87
N VAL A 5 -1.37 -33.51 2.59
CA VAL A 5 -2.35 -32.62 3.23
C VAL A 5 -1.69 -31.72 4.28
N GLY A 6 -0.76 -32.23 5.07
CA GLY A 6 -0.01 -31.44 6.04
C GLY A 6 0.90 -30.39 5.42
N SER A 7 1.56 -30.72 4.28
CA SER A 7 2.41 -29.75 3.58
C SER A 7 1.60 -28.66 2.87
N GLU A 8 0.45 -29.00 2.30
CA GLU A 8 -0.45 -28.00 1.69
C GLU A 8 -1.09 -27.07 2.74
N MET A 9 -1.43 -27.60 3.92
CA MET A 9 -1.94 -26.79 5.02
C MET A 9 -0.88 -25.77 5.51
N CYS A 10 0.38 -26.19 5.65
CA CYS A 10 1.49 -25.27 5.98
C CYS A 10 1.76 -24.21 4.91
N ILE A 11 1.56 -24.51 3.62
CA ILE A 11 1.72 -23.56 2.53
C ILE A 11 0.53 -22.59 2.48
N ARG A 12 -0.66 -23.03 2.85
CA ARG A 12 -1.89 -22.24 2.84
C ARG A 12 -1.95 -21.23 4.00
N ASP A 13 -1.32 -21.53 5.13
CA ASP A 13 -1.30 -20.65 6.32
C ASP A 13 -0.26 -19.52 6.24
N ARG A 14 0.73 -19.63 5.35
CA ARG A 14 1.76 -18.58 5.18
C ARG A 14 1.22 -17.24 4.70
N PRO A 15 0.31 -17.15 3.72
CA PRO A 15 -0.25 -15.87 3.27
C PRO A 15 -1.00 -15.11 4.37
N GLY A 16 -1.73 -15.79 5.23
CA GLY A 16 -2.47 -15.17 6.33
C GLY A 16 -1.57 -14.53 7.39
N TRP A 17 -0.40 -15.12 7.63
CA TRP A 17 0.59 -14.55 8.55
C TRP A 17 1.21 -13.25 8.01
N ILE A 18 1.55 -13.20 6.74
CA ILE A 18 2.15 -12.03 6.09
C ILE A 18 1.17 -10.85 6.12
N ALA A 19 -0.12 -11.09 5.94
CA ALA A 19 -1.15 -10.06 6.01
C ALA A 19 -1.22 -9.35 7.38
N ASN A 20 -0.84 -10.02 8.46
CA ASN A 20 -0.83 -9.46 9.82
C ASN A 20 0.39 -8.55 10.09
N VAL A 21 1.40 -8.54 9.22
CA VAL A 21 2.57 -7.65 9.36
C VAL A 21 2.16 -6.18 9.29
N ASN A 22 1.26 -5.82 8.37
CA ASN A 22 0.81 -4.43 8.23
C ASN A 22 0.16 -3.90 9.52
N PRO A 23 -0.94 -4.48 10.07
CA PRO A 23 -1.55 -3.95 11.28
C PRO A 23 -0.60 -3.97 12.48
N PHE A 24 0.28 -4.97 12.59
CA PHE A 24 1.29 -5.00 13.64
C PHE A 24 2.23 -3.78 13.59
N VAL A 25 2.79 -3.48 12.43
CA VAL A 25 3.68 -2.31 12.25
C VAL A 25 2.93 -1.01 12.49
N VAL A 26 1.68 -0.88 12.01
CA VAL A 26 0.86 0.30 12.24
C VAL A 26 0.65 0.55 13.73
N VAL A 27 0.22 -0.47 14.49
CA VAL A 27 0.00 -0.34 15.94
C VAL A 27 1.27 0.09 16.68
N CYS A 28 2.42 -0.48 16.32
CA CYS A 28 3.70 -0.16 16.95
C CYS A 28 4.20 1.25 16.59
N CYS A 29 4.00 1.72 15.37
CA CYS A 29 4.67 2.90 14.85
C CYS A 29 3.79 4.16 14.81
N VAL A 30 2.46 4.03 14.73
CA VAL A 30 1.56 5.17 14.51
C VAL A 30 1.71 6.26 15.59
N SER A 31 1.76 5.89 16.86
CA SER A 31 1.89 6.84 17.96
C SER A 31 3.22 7.62 17.91
N PHE A 32 4.31 6.92 17.56
CA PHE A 32 5.64 7.54 17.43
C PHE A 32 5.68 8.51 16.24
N ILE A 33 5.21 8.08 15.08
CA ILE A 33 5.20 8.89 13.85
C ILE A 33 4.29 10.11 14.03
N THR A 34 3.11 9.94 14.62
CA THR A 34 2.19 11.05 14.88
C THR A 34 2.81 12.11 15.79
N ARG A 35 3.51 11.71 16.85
CA ARG A 35 4.23 12.64 17.72
C ARG A 35 5.39 13.34 17.00
N TRP A 36 6.17 12.60 16.21
CA TRP A 36 7.28 13.17 15.45
C TRP A 36 6.81 14.20 14.42
N MET A 37 5.68 13.92 13.77
CA MET A 37 5.09 14.81 12.77
C MET A 37 4.16 15.90 13.35
N ALA A 38 3.96 15.96 14.68
CA ALA A 38 3.05 16.90 15.31
C ALA A 38 3.36 18.37 15.01
N LYS A 39 4.63 18.71 14.77
CA LYS A 39 5.09 20.07 14.44
C LYS A 39 5.01 20.41 12.93
N ARG A 40 4.63 19.46 12.09
CA ARG A 40 4.53 19.62 10.63
C ARG A 40 3.06 19.75 10.22
N THR A 41 2.82 20.41 9.09
CA THR A 41 1.46 20.49 8.53
C THR A 41 0.97 19.11 8.11
N ALA A 42 -0.35 18.90 8.18
CA ALA A 42 -0.97 17.64 7.77
C ALA A 42 -0.58 17.24 6.33
N ILE A 43 -0.64 18.21 5.41
CA ILE A 43 -0.27 17.98 4.00
C ILE A 43 1.19 17.55 3.84
N THR A 44 2.13 18.12 4.61
CA THR A 44 3.54 17.70 4.55
C THR A 44 3.73 16.24 4.98
N SER A 45 3.06 15.82 6.06
CA SER A 45 3.08 14.43 6.50
C SER A 45 2.51 13.49 5.44
N MET A 46 1.35 13.84 4.89
CA MET A 46 0.70 13.06 3.83
C MET A 46 1.59 12.93 2.59
N ASN A 47 2.30 13.99 2.18
CA ASN A 47 3.24 13.93 1.07
C ASN A 47 4.37 12.93 1.31
N ILE A 48 4.96 12.90 2.52
CA ILE A 48 6.00 11.93 2.87
C ILE A 48 5.44 10.52 2.73
N GLY A 49 4.27 10.25 3.31
CA GLY A 49 3.62 8.94 3.21
C GLY A 49 3.32 8.55 1.76
N MET A 50 2.81 9.48 0.94
CA MET A 50 2.51 9.21 -0.47
C MET A 50 3.74 8.84 -1.30
N PHE A 51 4.93 9.36 -0.97
CA PHE A 51 6.18 8.94 -1.62
C PHE A 51 6.69 7.58 -1.14
N LEU A 52 6.35 7.16 0.06
CA LEU A 52 6.70 5.82 0.55
C LEU A 52 5.91 4.70 -0.15
N ILE A 53 4.68 4.99 -0.65
CA ILE A 53 3.85 3.98 -1.34
C ILE A 53 4.54 3.43 -2.61
N PRO A 54 4.98 4.24 -3.59
CA PRO A 54 5.68 3.70 -4.74
C PRO A 54 7.00 3.00 -4.37
N VAL A 55 7.70 3.47 -3.33
CA VAL A 55 8.91 2.80 -2.82
C VAL A 55 8.57 1.39 -2.29
N SER A 56 7.49 1.24 -1.54
CA SER A 56 7.03 -0.06 -1.05
C SER A 56 6.72 -1.03 -2.20
N ALA A 57 6.00 -0.54 -3.22
CA ALA A 57 5.66 -1.35 -4.40
C ALA A 57 6.92 -1.76 -5.20
N LEU A 58 7.90 -0.87 -5.35
CA LEU A 58 9.17 -1.21 -5.99
C LEU A 58 9.97 -2.24 -5.20
N LEU A 59 9.97 -2.17 -3.86
CA LEU A 59 10.60 -3.20 -3.02
C LEU A 59 9.96 -4.57 -3.25
N MET A 60 8.62 -4.64 -3.34
CA MET A 60 7.93 -5.90 -3.65
C MET A 60 8.28 -6.41 -5.05
N ALA A 61 8.42 -5.52 -6.05
CA ALA A 61 8.85 -5.89 -7.39
C ALA A 61 10.29 -6.44 -7.42
N CYS A 62 11.19 -5.89 -6.61
CA CYS A 62 12.59 -6.33 -6.54
C CYS A 62 12.76 -7.77 -6.07
N GLY A 63 11.77 -8.35 -5.37
CA GLY A 63 11.84 -9.75 -4.95
C GLY A 63 12.06 -10.73 -6.10
N ASN A 64 11.50 -10.45 -7.26
CA ASN A 64 11.68 -11.29 -8.45
C ASN A 64 13.04 -11.09 -9.15
N LEU A 65 13.69 -9.93 -8.94
CA LEU A 65 15.00 -9.63 -9.55
C LEU A 65 16.16 -10.29 -8.79
N LEU A 66 15.99 -10.57 -7.50
CA LEU A 66 17.03 -11.13 -6.64
C LEU A 66 17.14 -12.66 -6.75
N GLY A 67 16.31 -13.31 -7.59
CA GLY A 67 16.31 -14.75 -7.77
C GLY A 67 15.73 -15.52 -6.56
N ASN A 68 15.70 -16.83 -6.69
CA ASN A 68 15.12 -17.74 -5.68
C ASN A 68 16.12 -18.17 -4.59
N GLU A 69 17.15 -17.38 -4.32
CA GLU A 69 18.08 -17.69 -3.24
C GLU A 69 17.37 -17.60 -1.88
N ILE A 70 17.75 -18.49 -0.97
CA ILE A 70 17.18 -18.56 0.38
C ILE A 70 18.12 -17.83 1.33
N ILE A 71 17.70 -16.66 1.79
CA ILE A 71 18.38 -15.93 2.86
C ILE A 71 17.67 -16.25 4.19
N SER A 72 18.43 -16.78 5.14
CA SER A 72 17.90 -17.07 6.50
C SER A 72 16.69 -18.00 6.53
N GLY A 73 16.54 -18.94 5.57
CA GLY A 73 15.45 -19.91 5.52
C GLY A 73 14.16 -19.41 4.85
N MET A 74 14.14 -18.18 4.36
CA MET A 74 13.02 -17.61 3.58
C MET A 74 13.45 -17.29 2.15
N SER A 75 12.52 -17.42 1.19
CA SER A 75 12.79 -17.01 -0.19
C SER A 75 12.96 -15.47 -0.26
N ASN A 76 13.82 -14.99 -1.16
CA ASN A 76 14.02 -13.56 -1.39
C ASN A 76 12.72 -12.83 -1.73
N ILE A 77 11.82 -13.49 -2.45
CA ILE A 77 10.51 -12.94 -2.79
C ILE A 77 9.69 -12.66 -1.51
N THR A 78 9.65 -13.62 -0.59
CA THR A 78 8.91 -13.45 0.68
C THR A 78 9.53 -12.35 1.54
N LEU A 79 10.86 -12.29 1.61
CA LEU A 79 11.57 -11.24 2.36
C LEU A 79 11.27 -9.84 1.81
N MET A 80 11.37 -9.66 0.49
CA MET A 80 11.08 -8.37 -0.15
C MET A 80 9.61 -7.98 -0.04
N MET A 81 8.70 -8.96 -0.08
CA MET A 81 7.27 -8.72 0.18
C MET A 81 7.05 -8.22 1.60
N ILE A 82 7.65 -8.83 2.62
CA ILE A 82 7.55 -8.39 4.01
C ILE A 82 8.13 -6.97 4.17
N LEU A 83 9.31 -6.70 3.61
CA LEU A 83 9.90 -5.36 3.65
C LEU A 83 9.02 -4.31 2.97
N GLY A 84 8.45 -4.64 1.82
CA GLY A 84 7.50 -3.76 1.13
C GLY A 84 6.26 -3.47 1.98
N ILE A 85 5.67 -4.50 2.62
CA ILE A 85 4.53 -4.33 3.52
C ILE A 85 4.89 -3.44 4.73
N VAL A 86 6.08 -3.60 5.30
CA VAL A 86 6.56 -2.74 6.40
C VAL A 86 6.63 -1.28 5.95
N VAL A 87 7.22 -1.00 4.78
CA VAL A 87 7.30 0.37 4.24
C VAL A 87 5.91 0.92 3.92
N GLN A 88 4.99 0.10 3.41
CA GLN A 88 3.60 0.48 3.19
C GLN A 88 2.89 0.83 4.50
N ALA A 89 3.05 0.03 5.54
CA ALA A 89 2.49 0.28 6.86
C ALA A 89 3.02 1.60 7.46
N LEU A 90 4.31 1.90 7.27
CA LEU A 90 4.88 3.20 7.65
C LEU A 90 4.22 4.34 6.85
N ALA A 91 4.01 4.19 5.54
CA ALA A 91 3.30 5.18 4.73
C ALA A 91 1.90 5.46 5.27
N GLU A 92 1.15 4.42 5.65
CA GLU A 92 -0.17 4.54 6.28
C GLU A 92 -0.11 5.33 7.59
N CYS A 93 0.90 5.13 8.43
CA CYS A 93 1.10 5.89 9.67
C CYS A 93 1.32 7.38 9.42
N PHE A 94 1.91 7.77 8.29
CA PHE A 94 2.07 9.17 7.89
C PHE A 94 0.79 9.77 7.31
N ILE A 95 -0.02 8.99 6.60
CA ILE A 95 -1.18 9.47 5.85
C ILE A 95 -2.43 9.47 6.72
N SER A 96 -2.81 8.33 7.29
CA SER A 96 -4.14 8.11 7.87
C SER A 96 -4.52 9.09 8.98
N PRO A 97 -3.69 9.33 10.03
CA PRO A 97 -4.05 10.27 11.08
C PRO A 97 -4.16 11.70 10.57
N ARG A 98 -3.27 12.08 9.65
CA ARG A 98 -3.19 13.44 9.11
C ARG A 98 -4.27 13.74 8.08
N TYR A 99 -4.72 12.72 7.37
CA TYR A 99 -5.84 12.81 6.46
C TYR A 99 -7.13 13.16 7.21
N LEU A 100 -7.43 12.46 8.29
CA LEU A 100 -8.61 12.74 9.12
C LEU A 100 -8.52 14.12 9.80
N GLU A 101 -7.35 14.48 10.32
CA GLU A 101 -7.09 15.82 10.88
C GLU A 101 -7.34 16.91 9.83
N TYR A 102 -6.86 16.74 8.61
CA TYR A 102 -7.05 17.71 7.53
C TYR A 102 -8.53 17.97 7.26
N PHE A 103 -9.35 16.91 7.14
CA PHE A 103 -10.79 17.05 6.90
C PHE A 103 -11.52 17.65 8.09
N SER A 104 -11.16 17.27 9.30
CA SER A 104 -11.75 17.85 10.51
C SER A 104 -11.49 19.37 10.62
N LEU A 105 -10.27 19.81 10.27
CA LEU A 105 -9.91 21.24 10.29
C LEU A 105 -10.57 22.07 9.17
N GLN A 106 -11.10 21.44 8.12
CA GLN A 106 -11.84 22.13 7.05
C GLN A 106 -13.34 22.25 7.35
N ALA A 107 -13.83 21.54 8.37
CA ALA A 107 -15.24 21.54 8.70
C ALA A 107 -15.64 22.84 9.43
N PRO A 108 -16.83 23.41 9.16
CA PRO A 108 -17.44 24.42 10.01
C PRO A 108 -17.70 23.88 11.42
N GLU A 109 -17.78 24.77 12.39
CA GLU A 109 -18.05 24.40 13.78
C GLU A 109 -19.36 23.60 13.90
N GLY A 110 -19.28 22.40 14.48
CA GLY A 110 -20.40 21.48 14.68
C GLY A 110 -20.69 20.53 13.50
N GLU A 111 -19.98 20.64 12.38
CA GLU A 111 -20.16 19.78 11.19
C GLU A 111 -19.00 18.80 10.98
N GLU A 112 -18.07 18.68 11.92
CA GLU A 112 -16.86 17.84 11.82
C GLU A 112 -17.19 16.38 11.51
N GLY A 113 -18.26 15.85 12.11
CA GLY A 113 -18.71 14.47 11.86
C GLY A 113 -19.17 14.23 10.43
N MET A 114 -19.85 15.20 9.81
CA MET A 114 -20.27 15.12 8.42
C MET A 114 -19.07 15.14 7.48
N TYR A 115 -18.12 16.04 7.70
CA TYR A 115 -16.89 16.13 6.89
C TYR A 115 -16.03 14.87 7.01
N LEU A 116 -15.91 14.30 8.21
CA LEU A 116 -15.25 13.01 8.41
C LEU A 116 -15.97 11.87 7.67
N GLY A 117 -17.31 11.88 7.64
CA GLY A 117 -18.10 10.93 6.85
C GLY A 117 -17.80 11.06 5.36
N PHE A 118 -17.78 12.29 4.81
CA PHE A 118 -17.40 12.53 3.42
C PHE A 118 -15.95 12.12 3.11
N SER A 119 -15.05 12.25 4.08
CA SER A 119 -13.67 11.81 3.89
C SER A 119 -13.56 10.34 3.53
N HIS A 120 -14.48 9.49 3.97
CA HIS A 120 -14.50 8.07 3.63
C HIS A 120 -15.08 7.74 2.24
N LEU A 121 -15.69 8.72 1.56
CA LEU A 121 -16.21 8.51 0.20
C LEU A 121 -15.10 8.11 -0.79
N HIS A 122 -13.87 8.61 -0.59
CA HIS A 122 -12.73 8.21 -1.40
C HIS A 122 -12.46 6.70 -1.30
N SER A 123 -12.63 6.10 -0.10
CA SER A 123 -12.40 4.67 0.09
C SER A 123 -13.39 3.84 -0.72
N PHE A 124 -14.63 4.28 -0.79
CA PHE A 124 -15.66 3.63 -1.62
C PHE A 124 -15.28 3.68 -3.11
N LEU A 125 -14.95 4.86 -3.62
CA LEU A 125 -14.54 5.03 -5.01
C LEU A 125 -13.26 4.25 -5.33
N SER A 126 -12.25 4.33 -4.45
CA SER A 126 -10.99 3.58 -4.60
C SER A 126 -11.21 2.07 -4.60
N SER A 127 -12.17 1.56 -3.84
CA SER A 127 -12.50 0.13 -3.84
C SER A 127 -13.06 -0.31 -5.19
N ILE A 128 -13.99 0.45 -5.77
CA ILE A 128 -14.58 0.11 -7.08
C ILE A 128 -13.51 0.07 -8.16
N PHE A 129 -12.74 1.15 -8.31
CA PHE A 129 -11.71 1.23 -9.34
C PHE A 129 -10.51 0.33 -9.04
N GLY A 130 -10.09 0.25 -7.78
CA GLY A 130 -8.96 -0.54 -7.33
C GLY A 130 -9.18 -2.04 -7.53
N PHE A 131 -10.34 -2.57 -7.15
CA PHE A 131 -10.67 -3.98 -7.38
C PHE A 131 -10.81 -4.29 -8.87
N GLY A 132 -11.37 -3.37 -9.66
CA GLY A 132 -11.44 -3.53 -11.11
C GLY A 132 -10.05 -3.63 -11.76
N ILE A 133 -9.16 -2.68 -11.45
CA ILE A 133 -7.78 -2.69 -11.96
C ILE A 133 -7.00 -3.90 -11.45
N ALA A 134 -7.10 -4.21 -10.15
CA ALA A 134 -6.43 -5.36 -9.56
C ALA A 134 -6.89 -6.67 -10.19
N GLY A 135 -8.19 -6.84 -10.42
CA GLY A 135 -8.75 -8.01 -11.08
C GLY A 135 -8.19 -8.22 -12.48
N VAL A 136 -8.14 -7.18 -13.31
CA VAL A 136 -7.56 -7.24 -14.65
C VAL A 136 -6.06 -7.59 -14.60
N LEU A 137 -5.30 -6.95 -13.71
CA LEU A 137 -3.86 -7.21 -13.57
C LEU A 137 -3.59 -8.62 -13.07
N LEU A 138 -4.37 -9.12 -12.09
CA LEU A 138 -4.23 -10.48 -11.59
C LEU A 138 -4.55 -11.50 -12.66
N THR A 139 -5.65 -11.36 -13.38
CA THR A 139 -6.02 -12.27 -14.46
C THR A 139 -4.95 -12.32 -15.55
N LYS A 140 -4.27 -11.20 -15.83
CA LYS A 140 -3.26 -11.11 -16.88
C LYS A 140 -1.89 -11.63 -16.44
N TYR A 141 -1.45 -11.33 -15.20
CA TYR A 141 -0.06 -11.58 -14.77
C TYR A 141 0.08 -12.64 -13.69
N CYS A 142 -1.00 -13.00 -13.01
CA CYS A 142 -1.04 -14.04 -11.98
C CYS A 142 -2.38 -14.78 -12.03
N PRO A 143 -2.66 -15.53 -13.13
CA PRO A 143 -3.92 -16.23 -13.29
C PRO A 143 -4.08 -17.34 -12.24
N ASP A 144 -5.34 -17.74 -11.99
CA ASP A 144 -5.67 -18.76 -11.00
C ASP A 144 -4.98 -20.10 -11.37
N PRO A 145 -4.24 -20.71 -10.42
CA PRO A 145 -3.63 -22.03 -10.61
C PRO A 145 -4.63 -23.11 -11.05
N ALA A 146 -5.89 -23.00 -10.64
CA ALA A 146 -6.95 -23.97 -10.99
C ALA A 146 -7.28 -24.02 -12.50
N LEU A 147 -6.88 -23.02 -13.27
CA LEU A 147 -7.08 -22.94 -14.71
C LEU A 147 -6.01 -23.73 -15.50
N PHE A 148 -4.96 -24.21 -14.85
CA PHE A 148 -3.84 -24.88 -15.49
C PHE A 148 -3.78 -26.37 -15.12
N ALA A 149 -3.48 -27.22 -16.11
CA ALA A 149 -3.38 -28.65 -15.90
C ALA A 149 -2.10 -29.06 -15.15
N THR A 150 -1.03 -28.27 -15.25
CA THR A 150 0.26 -28.52 -14.62
C THR A 150 0.78 -27.28 -13.92
N ARG A 151 1.54 -27.50 -12.83
CA ARG A 151 2.19 -26.42 -12.07
C ARG A 151 3.19 -25.62 -12.91
N GLU A 152 3.93 -26.31 -13.78
CA GLU A 152 4.92 -25.70 -14.68
C GLU A 152 4.27 -24.71 -15.65
N ALA A 153 3.09 -25.04 -16.18
CA ALA A 153 2.35 -24.15 -17.06
C ALA A 153 1.86 -22.90 -16.32
N TRP A 154 1.43 -23.04 -15.06
CA TRP A 154 1.06 -21.91 -14.23
C TRP A 154 2.26 -21.03 -13.86
N GLU A 155 3.40 -21.63 -13.49
CA GLU A 155 4.64 -20.90 -13.18
C GLU A 155 5.13 -20.09 -14.39
N ALA A 156 5.06 -20.67 -15.59
CA ALA A 156 5.39 -19.95 -16.83
C ALA A 156 4.43 -18.78 -17.11
N ALA A 157 3.13 -18.96 -16.88
CA ALA A 157 2.13 -17.90 -17.04
C ALA A 157 2.29 -16.78 -16.00
N SER A 158 2.76 -17.11 -14.80
CA SER A 158 2.95 -16.19 -13.68
C SER A 158 4.35 -15.58 -13.59
N ALA A 159 5.25 -15.92 -14.52
CA ALA A 159 6.64 -15.45 -14.51
C ALA A 159 6.77 -13.90 -14.45
N ASN A 160 5.78 -13.21 -14.99
CA ASN A 160 5.73 -11.75 -15.03
C ASN A 160 4.83 -11.11 -13.94
N ALA A 161 4.46 -11.85 -12.89
CA ALA A 161 3.60 -11.36 -11.82
C ALA A 161 4.14 -10.08 -11.12
N HIS A 162 5.46 -9.89 -11.11
CA HIS A 162 6.11 -8.70 -10.56
C HIS A 162 5.74 -7.41 -11.28
N TYR A 163 5.27 -7.45 -12.54
CA TYR A 163 4.79 -6.25 -13.24
C TYR A 163 3.58 -5.60 -12.56
N ILE A 164 2.77 -6.35 -11.81
CA ILE A 164 1.67 -5.79 -11.02
C ILE A 164 2.18 -4.69 -10.08
N TRP A 165 3.31 -4.92 -9.43
CA TRP A 165 3.91 -3.96 -8.52
C TRP A 165 4.44 -2.71 -9.21
N TYR A 166 4.95 -2.82 -10.44
CA TYR A 166 5.34 -1.65 -11.24
C TYR A 166 4.14 -0.78 -11.62
N TYR A 167 2.98 -1.38 -11.93
CA TYR A 167 1.76 -0.61 -12.17
C TYR A 167 1.32 0.13 -10.90
N PHE A 168 1.33 -0.53 -9.75
CA PHE A 168 1.00 0.13 -8.48
C PHE A 168 2.02 1.21 -8.10
N ALA A 169 3.30 1.00 -8.34
CA ALA A 169 4.33 2.03 -8.13
C ALA A 169 4.07 3.26 -9.03
N GLY A 170 3.72 3.05 -10.29
CA GLY A 170 3.37 4.11 -11.23
C GLY A 170 2.16 4.92 -10.77
N ILE A 171 1.07 4.25 -10.38
CA ILE A 171 -0.14 4.90 -9.85
C ILE A 171 0.21 5.69 -8.58
N GLY A 172 0.96 5.09 -7.65
CA GLY A 172 1.38 5.74 -6.41
C GLY A 172 2.25 6.98 -6.66
N LEU A 173 3.14 6.93 -7.65
CA LEU A 173 3.98 8.07 -8.03
C LEU A 173 3.15 9.22 -8.61
N VAL A 174 2.21 8.91 -9.50
CA VAL A 174 1.29 9.93 -10.06
C VAL A 174 0.47 10.59 -8.95
N ALA A 175 -0.06 9.79 -8.02
CA ALA A 175 -0.81 10.32 -6.88
C ALA A 175 0.07 11.18 -5.95
N ALA A 176 1.32 10.80 -5.71
CA ALA A 176 2.26 11.58 -4.90
C ALA A 176 2.57 12.94 -5.56
N ILE A 177 2.79 12.95 -6.88
CA ILE A 177 3.02 14.19 -7.65
C ILE A 177 1.77 15.07 -7.61
N ALA A 178 0.57 14.50 -7.79
CA ALA A 178 -0.68 15.25 -7.72
C ALA A 178 -0.88 15.92 -6.35
N LEU A 179 -0.58 15.20 -5.26
CA LEU A 179 -0.66 15.75 -3.91
C LEU A 179 0.38 16.86 -3.67
N LEU A 180 1.59 16.74 -4.23
CA LEU A 180 2.59 17.82 -4.19
C LEU A 180 2.12 19.09 -4.92
N ILE A 181 1.52 18.94 -6.09
CA ILE A 181 0.97 20.08 -6.85
C ILE A 181 -0.14 20.73 -6.04
N PHE A 182 -1.04 19.94 -5.47
CA PHE A 182 -2.11 20.44 -4.60
C PHE A 182 -1.53 21.20 -3.40
N ALA A 183 -0.54 20.66 -2.69
CA ALA A 183 0.11 21.30 -1.56
C ALA A 183 0.69 22.67 -1.90
N LYS A 184 1.43 22.77 -3.02
CA LYS A 184 2.03 24.02 -3.48
C LYS A 184 0.97 25.04 -3.90
N THR A 185 -0.10 24.59 -4.56
CA THR A 185 -1.19 25.47 -4.97
C THR A 185 -1.92 26.07 -3.78
N THR A 186 -2.24 25.24 -2.78
CA THR A 186 -2.89 25.69 -1.55
C THR A 186 -2.02 26.69 -0.80
N GLU A 187 -0.74 26.41 -0.62
CA GLU A 187 0.21 27.34 0.01
C GLU A 187 0.31 28.68 -0.72
N SER A 188 0.28 28.67 -2.04
CA SER A 188 0.30 29.90 -2.86
C SER A 188 -0.95 30.73 -2.70
N ILE A 189 -2.13 30.09 -2.59
CA ILE A 189 -3.41 30.78 -2.36
C ILE A 189 -3.44 31.40 -0.97
N ASP A 190 -3.00 30.69 0.05
CA ASP A 190 -2.98 31.19 1.43
C ASP A 190 -2.02 32.38 1.60
N LYS A 191 -0.89 32.37 0.92
CA LYS A 191 0.02 33.53 0.89
C LYS A 191 -0.62 34.75 0.25
N LYS A 192 -1.41 34.58 -0.81
CA LYS A 192 -2.09 35.69 -1.48
C LYS A 192 -3.25 36.28 -0.66
N LYS A 193 -3.89 35.48 0.20
CA LYS A 193 -4.96 35.97 1.07
C LYS A 193 -4.46 36.76 2.29
N LYS A 194 -3.17 36.62 2.64
CA LYS A 194 -2.55 37.31 3.77
C LYS A 194 -1.91 38.68 3.39
N VAL A 195 -1.87 39.00 2.12
CA VAL A 195 -1.48 40.31 1.56
C VAL A 195 -2.73 41.12 1.24
#